data_43a8a8fdfc35480acb4ccaeddb749f11
#
_entry.id   43a8a8fdfc35480acb4ccaeddb749f11
#
_cell.length_a   1.000
_cell.length_b   1.000
_cell.length_c   1.000
_cell.angle_alpha   90.00
_cell.angle_beta   90.00
_cell.angle_gamma   90.00
#
_symmetry.space_group_name_H-M   'P 1'
#
loop_
_entity.id
_entity.type
_entity.pdbx_description
1 polymer ?
#
loop_
_entity_poly.entity_id
_entity_poly.type
_entity_poly.pdbx_seq_one_letter_code
_entity_poly.pdbx_strand_id
1 'polypeptide(L)'
;MSNNIYLKKGLDLPISGAAAQNTRKVLVPDVVAVKPTDFRGLVPKLLVREGDRVLAGSPVLADKMSQNILFASPVSRTVAEVVRGEKRKLLEVRIKADAKQESVDFGIKDVNQLSADQIKECILAAGLWPSLVQRPYGIIANPQLKPKAIFVSAFNTAPLAADMEYVLRDDFNHIQTAINALNKLTDGGVHLSLNAVNYSGTPFHRLENVIQHTFEGKHPAGNVGVQIHHISPIRKGETVWTVSLLMLAAIGKLFNTGKYDVRRKIAVTGPMAIKPAYVEGYPGTAIKDLKDFFDPSLDLRYISGDVLTGTNVGKDGFLGFFDNQVSILEEGDKYEMLGWAKPCRPKLFSASRTYFSWLTPNKKYDMDTNLHGGPRAFVVNDVYGKVLPMDLYPVYLLKACLAENIDDMEKYGIYEVLEEDFALCEYVCPSKIDIQQIITDGIALMLKEMC
;
A
#
# COMPACT_ATOMS: atom_id res chain seq x y z
N MET A 1 10.09 27.52 4.45
CA MET A 1 10.45 27.30 3.03
C MET A 1 10.27 25.82 2.78
N SER A 2 9.39 25.42 1.84
CA SER A 2 9.27 24.01 1.45
C SER A 2 10.58 23.59 0.75
N ASN A 3 11.28 22.60 1.30
CA ASN A 3 12.45 22.05 0.64
C ASN A 3 11.95 21.23 -0.56
N ASN A 4 12.27 21.67 -1.77
CA ASN A 4 12.02 20.88 -2.96
C ASN A 4 13.13 19.83 -3.11
N ILE A 5 12.76 18.56 -3.03
CA ILE A 5 13.66 17.40 -3.13
C ILE A 5 13.51 16.79 -4.51
N TYR A 6 14.58 16.88 -5.30
CA TYR A 6 14.63 16.35 -6.65
C TYR A 6 15.34 14.98 -6.67
N LEU A 7 14.61 13.94 -7.09
CA LEU A 7 15.11 12.58 -7.18
C LEU A 7 15.53 12.24 -8.62
N LYS A 8 16.82 12.07 -8.83
CA LYS A 8 17.40 11.76 -10.16
C LYS A 8 17.24 10.30 -10.56
N LYS A 9 17.16 9.39 -9.59
CA LYS A 9 17.07 7.94 -9.78
C LYS A 9 15.60 7.52 -9.77
N GLY A 10 15.30 6.44 -10.48
CA GLY A 10 13.94 5.91 -10.57
C GLY A 10 13.56 5.49 -11.97
N LEU A 11 12.40 4.87 -12.12
CA LEU A 11 11.89 4.40 -13.41
C LEU A 11 10.36 4.41 -13.41
N ASP A 12 9.77 5.07 -14.40
CA ASP A 12 8.33 4.97 -14.66
C ASP A 12 8.08 3.85 -15.68
N LEU A 13 7.18 2.95 -15.35
CA LEU A 13 6.77 1.89 -16.27
C LEU A 13 5.65 2.40 -17.18
N PRO A 14 5.85 2.46 -18.49
CA PRO A 14 4.85 2.98 -19.43
C PRO A 14 3.78 1.92 -19.76
N ILE A 15 3.10 1.42 -18.75
CA ILE A 15 2.02 0.44 -18.88
C ILE A 15 0.71 1.12 -19.30
N SER A 16 -0.09 0.45 -20.14
CA SER A 16 -1.41 0.90 -20.57
C SER A 16 -2.51 0.56 -19.55
N GLY A 17 -3.69 1.17 -19.71
CA GLY A 17 -4.87 0.82 -18.91
C GLY A 17 -5.02 1.63 -17.61
N ALA A 18 -4.63 2.91 -17.59
CA ALA A 18 -4.92 3.81 -16.47
C ALA A 18 -6.43 4.04 -16.32
N ALA A 19 -6.92 4.13 -15.09
CA ALA A 19 -8.32 4.39 -14.80
C ALA A 19 -8.71 5.82 -15.22
N ALA A 20 -9.78 5.96 -15.99
CA ALA A 20 -10.36 7.26 -16.29
C ALA A 20 -11.02 7.85 -15.03
N GLN A 21 -10.92 9.17 -14.85
CA GLN A 21 -11.51 9.90 -13.71
C GLN A 21 -13.05 9.92 -13.80
N ASN A 22 -13.67 8.76 -13.84
CA ASN A 22 -15.10 8.57 -13.72
C ASN A 22 -15.39 7.39 -12.78
N THR A 23 -16.45 7.51 -11.99
CA THR A 23 -16.92 6.42 -11.13
C THR A 23 -18.10 5.77 -11.81
N ARG A 24 -17.94 4.49 -12.22
CA ARG A 24 -18.96 3.79 -13.01
C ARG A 24 -20.09 3.21 -12.18
N LYS A 25 -19.81 2.73 -10.99
CA LYS A 25 -20.74 1.98 -10.17
C LYS A 25 -20.39 2.14 -8.70
N VAL A 26 -21.42 2.30 -7.89
CA VAL A 26 -21.29 2.06 -6.44
C VAL A 26 -21.45 0.56 -6.23
N LEU A 27 -20.42 -0.10 -5.77
CA LEU A 27 -20.46 -1.51 -5.42
C LEU A 27 -21.12 -1.67 -4.06
N VAL A 28 -22.24 -2.40 -4.03
CA VAL A 28 -22.66 -3.08 -2.82
C VAL A 28 -22.09 -4.50 -2.93
N PRO A 29 -20.97 -4.81 -2.29
CA PRO A 29 -20.36 -6.12 -2.41
C PRO A 29 -21.27 -7.16 -1.77
N ASP A 30 -21.33 -8.35 -2.40
CA ASP A 30 -22.02 -9.48 -1.76
C ASP A 30 -21.30 -9.92 -0.49
N VAL A 31 -19.98 -9.98 -0.56
CA VAL A 31 -19.09 -10.42 0.52
C VAL A 31 -17.83 -9.56 0.53
N VAL A 32 -17.39 -9.18 1.70
CA VAL A 32 -16.06 -8.60 1.92
C VAL A 32 -15.23 -9.48 2.84
N ALA A 33 -13.91 -9.46 2.71
CA ALA A 33 -13.00 -10.20 3.57
C ALA A 33 -12.13 -9.26 4.41
N VAL A 34 -12.05 -9.54 5.71
CA VAL A 34 -11.02 -8.98 6.58
C VAL A 34 -9.88 -9.98 6.66
N LYS A 35 -8.69 -9.60 6.18
CA LYS A 35 -7.53 -10.48 6.05
C LYS A 35 -6.45 -10.12 7.07
N PRO A 36 -6.21 -10.96 8.09
CA PRO A 36 -5.09 -10.76 9.02
C PRO A 36 -3.73 -10.74 8.34
N THR A 37 -3.63 -11.38 7.18
CA THR A 37 -2.40 -11.47 6.38
C THR A 37 -1.96 -10.13 5.78
N ASP A 38 -2.84 -9.14 5.71
CA ASP A 38 -2.52 -7.80 5.24
C ASP A 38 -1.67 -7.01 6.28
N PHE A 39 -1.53 -7.54 7.51
CA PHE A 39 -0.86 -6.86 8.62
C PHE A 39 0.36 -7.66 9.09
N ARG A 40 1.54 -7.12 8.84
CA ARG A 40 2.80 -7.75 9.24
C ARG A 40 2.90 -7.88 10.76
N GLY A 41 3.35 -9.04 11.23
CA GLY A 41 3.58 -9.32 12.65
C GLY A 41 2.31 -9.57 13.46
N LEU A 42 1.11 -9.44 12.86
CA LEU A 42 -0.15 -9.69 13.55
C LEU A 42 -0.31 -11.16 13.94
N VAL A 43 -0.58 -11.40 15.22
CA VAL A 43 -1.06 -12.68 15.73
C VAL A 43 -2.57 -12.57 15.99
N PRO A 44 -3.43 -12.98 15.04
CA PRO A 44 -4.85 -12.68 15.13
C PRO A 44 -5.57 -13.51 16.20
N LYS A 45 -6.44 -12.84 16.97
CA LYS A 45 -7.44 -13.43 17.85
C LYS A 45 -8.82 -13.16 17.27
N LEU A 46 -9.54 -14.23 16.91
CA LEU A 46 -10.90 -14.11 16.39
C LEU A 46 -11.87 -13.71 17.51
N LEU A 47 -12.72 -12.71 17.25
CA LEU A 47 -13.72 -12.20 18.20
C LEU A 47 -15.15 -12.59 17.82
N VAL A 48 -15.38 -13.11 16.63
CA VAL A 48 -16.71 -13.46 16.09
C VAL A 48 -16.76 -14.92 15.65
N ARG A 49 -17.96 -15.43 15.42
CA ARG A 49 -18.24 -16.78 14.88
C ARG A 49 -19.05 -16.65 13.59
N GLU A 50 -19.03 -17.69 12.78
CA GLU A 50 -19.93 -17.80 11.64
C GLU A 50 -21.39 -17.69 12.10
N GLY A 51 -22.18 -16.90 11.39
CA GLY A 51 -23.55 -16.59 11.73
C GLY A 51 -23.73 -15.34 12.60
N ASP A 52 -22.70 -14.81 13.25
CA ASP A 52 -22.82 -13.60 14.08
C ASP A 52 -23.18 -12.38 13.20
N ARG A 53 -24.10 -11.53 13.71
CA ARG A 53 -24.39 -10.22 13.10
C ARG A 53 -23.36 -9.20 13.56
N VAL A 54 -22.82 -8.45 12.61
CA VAL A 54 -21.88 -7.35 12.83
C VAL A 54 -22.37 -6.07 12.16
N LEU A 55 -21.98 -4.93 12.69
CA LEU A 55 -22.16 -3.62 12.08
C LEU A 55 -20.82 -3.14 11.48
N ALA A 56 -20.83 -2.18 10.58
CA ALA A 56 -19.61 -1.50 10.18
C ALA A 56 -18.99 -0.84 11.43
N GLY A 57 -17.73 -1.15 11.73
CA GLY A 57 -17.07 -0.73 12.96
C GLY A 57 -17.14 -1.75 14.12
N SER A 58 -17.89 -2.85 14.00
CA SER A 58 -17.84 -3.92 14.99
C SER A 58 -16.50 -4.65 14.95
N PRO A 59 -15.86 -4.93 16.10
CA PRO A 59 -14.58 -5.64 16.12
C PRO A 59 -14.78 -7.11 15.71
N VAL A 60 -14.03 -7.56 14.73
CA VAL A 60 -14.04 -8.95 14.24
C VAL A 60 -12.77 -9.71 14.60
N LEU A 61 -11.65 -9.00 14.73
CA LEU A 61 -10.37 -9.52 15.16
C LEU A 61 -9.74 -8.59 16.19
N ALA A 62 -8.82 -9.15 16.98
CA ALA A 62 -7.89 -8.39 17.82
C ALA A 62 -6.47 -8.93 17.62
N ASP A 63 -5.47 -8.13 17.92
CA ASP A 63 -4.11 -8.65 18.08
C ASP A 63 -4.03 -9.44 19.42
N LYS A 64 -3.47 -10.64 19.37
CA LYS A 64 -3.30 -11.48 20.56
C LYS A 64 -2.28 -10.89 21.54
N MET A 65 -1.27 -10.20 21.01
CA MET A 65 -0.19 -9.60 21.82
C MET A 65 -0.62 -8.26 22.44
N SER A 66 -1.43 -7.47 21.70
CA SER A 66 -1.96 -6.18 22.13
C SER A 66 -3.47 -6.13 21.92
N GLN A 67 -4.22 -6.70 22.87
CA GLN A 67 -5.67 -6.96 22.69
C GLN A 67 -6.55 -5.70 22.53
N ASN A 68 -6.01 -4.52 22.80
CA ASN A 68 -6.66 -3.24 22.51
C ASN A 68 -6.55 -2.81 21.04
N ILE A 69 -5.72 -3.48 20.24
CA ILE A 69 -5.66 -3.27 18.80
C ILE A 69 -6.75 -4.14 18.16
N LEU A 70 -7.83 -3.49 17.75
CA LEU A 70 -8.99 -4.12 17.15
C LEU A 70 -9.00 -3.93 15.64
N PHE A 71 -9.61 -4.88 14.93
CA PHE A 71 -9.84 -4.83 13.48
C PHE A 71 -11.35 -4.90 13.27
N ALA A 72 -11.90 -3.85 12.69
CA ALA A 72 -13.33 -3.69 12.54
C ALA A 72 -13.85 -4.25 11.21
N SER A 73 -15.12 -4.67 11.23
CA SER A 73 -15.86 -5.01 10.02
C SER A 73 -16.03 -3.77 9.14
N PRO A 74 -15.69 -3.82 7.82
CA PRO A 74 -15.93 -2.70 6.91
C PRO A 74 -17.40 -2.54 6.52
N VAL A 75 -18.23 -3.54 6.74
CA VAL A 75 -19.66 -3.59 6.36
C VAL A 75 -20.53 -4.16 7.47
N SER A 76 -21.84 -3.93 7.37
CA SER A 76 -22.83 -4.56 8.26
C SER A 76 -23.46 -5.79 7.62
N ARG A 77 -23.72 -6.81 8.34
CA ARG A 77 -24.60 -7.97 8.19
C ARG A 77 -24.09 -9.17 8.99
N THR A 78 -23.75 -10.26 8.35
CA THR A 78 -23.49 -11.55 9.01
C THR A 78 -22.13 -12.09 8.60
N VAL A 79 -21.37 -12.58 9.55
CA VAL A 79 -20.14 -13.35 9.29
C VAL A 79 -20.53 -14.63 8.53
N ALA A 80 -20.07 -14.72 7.29
CA ALA A 80 -20.44 -15.81 6.38
C ALA A 80 -19.55 -17.04 6.59
N GLU A 81 -18.24 -16.79 6.72
CA GLU A 81 -17.24 -17.85 6.75
C GLU A 81 -15.96 -17.37 7.44
N VAL A 82 -15.29 -18.28 8.14
CA VAL A 82 -13.96 -18.07 8.72
C VAL A 82 -12.97 -19.01 8.06
N VAL A 83 -12.22 -18.49 7.08
CA VAL A 83 -11.29 -19.29 6.28
C VAL A 83 -9.98 -19.51 7.04
N ARG A 84 -9.56 -20.75 7.12
CA ARG A 84 -8.30 -21.18 7.75
C ARG A 84 -7.43 -21.95 6.78
N GLY A 85 -6.16 -21.65 6.79
CA GLY A 85 -5.14 -22.37 6.04
C GLY A 85 -4.46 -23.46 6.85
N GLU A 86 -3.26 -23.82 6.41
CA GLU A 86 -2.42 -24.81 7.10
C GLU A 86 -2.19 -24.45 8.56
N LYS A 87 -2.05 -25.46 9.40
CA LYS A 87 -1.87 -25.32 10.85
C LYS A 87 -2.93 -24.41 11.51
N ARG A 88 -4.13 -24.36 10.92
CA ARG A 88 -5.27 -23.53 11.37
C ARG A 88 -4.98 -22.02 11.36
N LYS A 89 -3.98 -21.54 10.59
CA LYS A 89 -3.72 -20.12 10.42
C LYS A 89 -4.97 -19.42 9.90
N LEU A 90 -5.41 -18.35 10.58
CA LEU A 90 -6.55 -17.56 10.12
C LEU A 90 -6.14 -16.77 8.87
N LEU A 91 -6.85 -16.98 7.78
CA LEU A 91 -6.59 -16.31 6.49
C LEU A 91 -7.58 -15.17 6.24
N GLU A 92 -8.89 -15.45 6.42
CA GLU A 92 -9.95 -14.50 6.08
C GLU A 92 -11.12 -14.63 7.04
N VAL A 93 -11.75 -13.50 7.36
CA VAL A 93 -13.10 -13.44 7.93
C VAL A 93 -14.00 -12.82 6.87
N ARG A 94 -14.86 -13.64 6.27
CA ARG A 94 -15.76 -13.23 5.19
C ARG A 94 -17.08 -12.76 5.76
N ILE A 95 -17.51 -11.56 5.38
CA ILE A 95 -18.72 -10.92 5.91
C ILE A 95 -19.62 -10.60 4.73
N LYS A 96 -20.88 -11.08 4.76
CA LYS A 96 -21.91 -10.62 3.81
C LYS A 96 -22.19 -9.15 4.06
N ALA A 97 -22.58 -8.41 3.03
CA ALA A 97 -22.90 -7.00 3.16
C ALA A 97 -24.41 -6.76 2.99
N ASP A 98 -24.96 -5.82 3.77
CA ASP A 98 -26.31 -5.32 3.58
C ASP A 98 -26.36 -4.29 2.46
N ALA A 99 -27.49 -4.18 1.75
CA ALA A 99 -27.70 -3.12 0.78
C ALA A 99 -27.69 -1.73 1.44
N LYS A 100 -28.24 -1.63 2.66
CA LYS A 100 -28.18 -0.43 3.50
C LYS A 100 -27.28 -0.73 4.69
N GLN A 101 -26.11 -0.08 4.72
CA GLN A 101 -25.12 -0.29 5.76
C GLN A 101 -25.54 0.37 7.08
N GLU A 102 -25.37 -0.37 8.17
CA GLU A 102 -25.50 0.11 9.54
C GLU A 102 -24.11 0.21 10.17
N SER A 103 -23.86 1.23 10.96
CA SER A 103 -22.56 1.47 11.60
C SER A 103 -22.71 1.58 13.10
N VAL A 104 -21.68 1.15 13.83
CA VAL A 104 -21.51 1.47 15.24
C VAL A 104 -21.43 2.98 15.40
N ASP A 105 -22.12 3.53 16.39
CA ASP A 105 -22.03 4.95 16.74
C ASP A 105 -20.96 5.15 17.82
N PHE A 106 -19.87 5.82 17.44
CA PHE A 106 -18.77 6.19 18.33
C PHE A 106 -18.93 7.61 18.90
N GLY A 107 -19.96 8.33 18.49
CA GLY A 107 -20.23 9.73 18.85
C GLY A 107 -19.31 10.71 18.15
N ILE A 108 -19.86 11.86 17.76
CA ILE A 108 -19.09 12.98 17.20
C ILE A 108 -18.21 13.60 18.28
N LYS A 109 -16.94 13.88 17.96
CA LYS A 109 -15.98 14.41 18.93
C LYS A 109 -15.14 15.52 18.33
N ASP A 110 -15.06 16.65 19.00
CA ASP A 110 -14.17 17.74 18.60
C ASP A 110 -12.74 17.41 19.01
N VAL A 111 -11.91 17.13 18.03
CA VAL A 111 -10.49 16.79 18.21
C VAL A 111 -9.73 17.87 19.00
N ASN A 112 -10.12 19.13 18.90
CA ASN A 112 -9.43 20.21 19.60
C ASN A 112 -9.55 20.11 21.11
N GLN A 113 -10.65 19.52 21.60
CA GLN A 113 -10.95 19.37 23.02
C GLN A 113 -10.40 18.05 23.63
N LEU A 114 -9.95 17.12 22.77
CA LEU A 114 -9.46 15.82 23.22
C LEU A 114 -7.96 15.86 23.57
N SER A 115 -7.59 15.09 24.60
CA SER A 115 -6.19 14.78 24.89
C SER A 115 -5.62 13.75 23.90
N ALA A 116 -4.29 13.60 23.87
CA ALA A 116 -3.63 12.57 23.05
C ALA A 116 -4.12 11.15 23.39
N ASP A 117 -4.30 10.85 24.67
CA ASP A 117 -4.76 9.52 25.11
C ASP A 117 -6.22 9.26 24.72
N GLN A 118 -7.09 10.24 24.83
CA GLN A 118 -8.47 10.15 24.37
C GLN A 118 -8.57 9.93 22.86
N ILE A 119 -7.69 10.58 22.07
CA ILE A 119 -7.60 10.36 20.62
C ILE A 119 -7.16 8.92 20.32
N LYS A 120 -6.13 8.41 21.01
CA LYS A 120 -5.69 7.02 20.89
C LYS A 120 -6.83 6.04 21.18
N GLU A 121 -7.51 6.22 22.32
CA GLU A 121 -8.64 5.39 22.71
C GLU A 121 -9.75 5.37 21.65
N CYS A 122 -10.09 6.53 21.08
CA CYS A 122 -11.10 6.62 20.03
C CYS A 122 -10.72 5.84 18.78
N ILE A 123 -9.47 5.98 18.31
CA ILE A 123 -8.98 5.31 17.11
C ILE A 123 -8.86 3.80 17.35
N LEU A 124 -8.39 3.37 18.54
CA LEU A 124 -8.31 1.97 18.95
C LEU A 124 -9.70 1.33 19.04
N ALA A 125 -10.63 1.97 19.73
CA ALA A 125 -11.99 1.46 19.92
C ALA A 125 -12.75 1.30 18.59
N ALA A 126 -12.51 2.22 17.64
CA ALA A 126 -13.11 2.15 16.31
C ALA A 126 -12.44 1.11 15.38
N GLY A 127 -11.33 0.47 15.78
CA GLY A 127 -10.62 -0.47 14.93
C GLY A 127 -9.90 0.18 13.74
N LEU A 128 -9.56 1.48 13.82
CA LEU A 128 -8.80 2.20 12.81
C LEU A 128 -7.30 2.27 13.13
N TRP A 129 -6.88 1.88 14.33
CA TRP A 129 -5.47 1.88 14.73
C TRP A 129 -4.56 1.07 13.82
N PRO A 130 -4.95 -0.10 13.27
CA PRO A 130 -4.12 -0.87 12.34
C PRO A 130 -3.74 -0.14 11.05
N SER A 131 -4.35 1.01 10.77
CA SER A 131 -3.98 1.86 9.63
C SER A 131 -2.72 2.69 9.85
N LEU A 132 -2.25 2.80 11.10
CA LEU A 132 -1.00 3.44 11.46
C LEU A 132 0.12 2.40 11.40
N VAL A 133 1.04 2.58 10.47
CA VAL A 133 2.15 1.65 10.24
C VAL A 133 3.42 2.22 10.86
N GLN A 134 4.08 1.42 11.67
CA GLN A 134 5.36 1.77 12.32
C GLN A 134 6.53 1.37 11.45
N ARG A 135 7.46 2.29 11.24
CA ARG A 135 8.80 2.03 10.71
C ARG A 135 9.84 2.26 11.82
N PRO A 136 10.89 1.47 11.88
CA PRO A 136 11.26 0.35 11.01
C PRO A 136 10.24 -0.81 11.07
N TYR A 137 10.42 -1.77 10.17
CA TYR A 137 9.76 -3.08 10.08
C TYR A 137 8.38 -3.13 9.40
N GLY A 138 7.64 -2.03 9.26
CA GLY A 138 6.33 -2.04 8.60
C GLY A 138 5.25 -2.81 9.37
N ILE A 139 5.26 -2.75 10.69
CA ILE A 139 4.29 -3.37 11.59
C ILE A 139 3.22 -2.37 12.02
N ILE A 140 2.16 -2.85 12.67
CA ILE A 140 1.17 -1.95 13.27
C ILE A 140 1.84 -1.09 14.36
N ALA A 141 1.53 0.20 14.38
CA ALA A 141 2.08 1.13 15.35
C ALA A 141 1.77 0.69 16.80
N ASN A 142 2.80 0.64 17.64
CA ASN A 142 2.62 0.31 19.05
C ASN A 142 1.98 1.52 19.78
N PRO A 143 0.77 1.39 20.35
CA PRO A 143 0.07 2.49 21.03
C PRO A 143 0.81 3.05 22.27
N GLN A 144 1.73 2.28 22.83
CA GLN A 144 2.52 2.68 24.00
C GLN A 144 3.72 3.54 23.64
N LEU A 145 4.15 3.51 22.37
CA LEU A 145 5.27 4.29 21.89
C LEU A 145 4.78 5.65 21.36
N LYS A 146 5.64 6.65 21.50
CA LYS A 146 5.46 7.95 20.86
C LYS A 146 6.40 8.03 19.66
N PRO A 147 5.89 8.22 18.44
CA PRO A 147 6.75 8.28 17.25
C PRO A 147 7.55 9.58 17.23
N LYS A 148 8.74 9.56 16.62
CA LYS A 148 9.55 10.73 16.34
C LYS A 148 8.78 11.72 15.47
N ALA A 149 8.05 11.23 14.46
CA ALA A 149 7.18 11.99 13.57
C ALA A 149 6.18 11.07 12.87
N ILE A 150 5.17 11.65 12.22
CA ILE A 150 4.20 10.92 11.39
C ILE A 150 4.33 11.39 9.95
N PHE A 151 4.44 10.46 9.00
CA PHE A 151 4.66 10.78 7.58
C PHE A 151 3.47 10.35 6.72
N VAL A 152 3.11 11.23 5.79
CA VAL A 152 2.01 11.06 4.86
C VAL A 152 2.49 11.41 3.46
N SER A 153 2.34 10.50 2.51
CA SER A 153 2.50 10.81 1.09
C SER A 153 1.16 11.21 0.50
N ALA A 154 1.09 12.41 -0.11
CA ALA A 154 -0.12 12.90 -0.75
C ALA A 154 -0.19 12.58 -2.26
N PHE A 155 0.78 11.87 -2.79
CA PHE A 155 0.81 11.42 -4.18
C PHE A 155 1.39 10.00 -4.28
N ASN A 156 1.06 9.34 -5.37
CA ASN A 156 1.58 8.01 -5.67
C ASN A 156 2.20 8.02 -7.07
N THR A 157 3.39 7.42 -7.21
CA THR A 157 4.11 7.29 -8.48
C THR A 157 4.16 5.84 -8.98
N ALA A 158 3.51 4.91 -8.28
CA ALA A 158 3.42 3.52 -8.73
C ALA A 158 2.72 3.43 -10.11
N PRO A 159 3.01 2.40 -10.90
CA PRO A 159 2.39 2.24 -12.20
C PRO A 159 0.86 2.15 -12.10
N LEU A 160 0.17 2.95 -12.93
CA LEU A 160 -1.30 3.04 -12.97
C LEU A 160 -1.95 3.44 -11.63
N ALA A 161 -1.20 4.07 -10.73
CA ALA A 161 -1.68 4.46 -9.42
C ALA A 161 -2.99 5.25 -9.49
N ALA A 162 -3.85 5.03 -8.49
CA ALA A 162 -5.08 5.79 -8.34
C ALA A 162 -4.76 7.28 -8.11
N ASP A 163 -5.50 8.16 -8.79
CA ASP A 163 -5.41 9.60 -8.59
C ASP A 163 -6.02 9.99 -7.24
N MET A 164 -5.17 10.34 -6.29
CA MET A 164 -5.60 10.65 -4.92
C MET A 164 -6.44 11.93 -4.84
N GLU A 165 -6.25 12.89 -5.75
CA GLU A 165 -7.06 14.10 -5.82
C GLU A 165 -8.50 13.77 -6.25
N TYR A 166 -8.65 12.89 -7.26
CA TYR A 166 -9.95 12.40 -7.68
C TYR A 166 -10.62 11.53 -6.61
N VAL A 167 -9.84 10.67 -5.95
CA VAL A 167 -10.35 9.74 -4.94
C VAL A 167 -10.89 10.48 -3.73
N LEU A 168 -10.17 11.49 -3.24
CA LEU A 168 -10.42 12.18 -1.96
C LEU A 168 -10.96 13.61 -2.12
N ARG A 169 -11.48 13.96 -3.29
CA ARG A 169 -11.96 15.32 -3.59
C ARG A 169 -12.98 15.85 -2.58
N ASP A 170 -13.76 14.97 -1.97
CA ASP A 170 -14.84 15.31 -1.04
C ASP A 170 -14.42 15.16 0.44
N ASP A 171 -13.19 14.67 0.71
CA ASP A 171 -12.72 14.28 2.04
C ASP A 171 -11.74 15.28 2.69
N PHE A 172 -11.52 16.45 2.08
CA PHE A 172 -10.54 17.43 2.56
C PHE A 172 -10.69 17.79 4.05
N ASN A 173 -11.92 18.10 4.49
CA ASN A 173 -12.18 18.47 5.89
C ASN A 173 -11.93 17.30 6.84
N HIS A 174 -12.19 16.07 6.40
CA HIS A 174 -11.93 14.87 7.18
C HIS A 174 -10.42 14.64 7.34
N ILE A 175 -9.66 14.82 6.27
CA ILE A 175 -8.19 14.74 6.30
C ILE A 175 -7.62 15.78 7.25
N GLN A 176 -8.09 17.03 7.20
CA GLN A 176 -7.65 18.10 8.10
C GLN A 176 -7.92 17.75 9.58
N THR A 177 -9.10 17.21 9.88
CA THR A 177 -9.44 16.78 11.25
C THR A 177 -8.51 15.65 11.74
N ALA A 178 -8.21 14.69 10.88
CA ALA A 178 -7.29 13.61 11.21
C ALA A 178 -5.86 14.10 11.45
N ILE A 179 -5.36 15.05 10.65
CA ILE A 179 -4.07 15.70 10.85
C ILE A 179 -4.01 16.37 12.22
N ASN A 180 -5.05 17.14 12.59
CA ASN A 180 -5.12 17.80 13.89
C ASN A 180 -5.12 16.78 15.04
N ALA A 181 -5.78 15.62 14.86
CA ALA A 181 -5.74 14.52 15.82
C ALA A 181 -4.34 13.92 15.96
N LEU A 182 -3.72 13.55 14.83
CA LEU A 182 -2.44 12.85 14.82
C LEU A 182 -1.27 13.74 15.28
N ASN A 183 -1.33 15.04 15.08
CA ASN A 183 -0.33 15.98 15.61
C ASN A 183 -0.23 15.94 17.15
N LYS A 184 -1.30 15.57 17.85
CA LYS A 184 -1.26 15.42 19.32
C LYS A 184 -0.55 14.13 19.75
N LEU A 185 -0.30 13.19 18.82
CA LEU A 185 0.33 11.89 19.12
C LEU A 185 1.86 11.91 18.96
N THR A 186 2.44 12.98 18.44
CA THR A 186 3.89 13.09 18.18
C THR A 186 4.39 14.49 18.53
N ASP A 187 5.69 14.60 18.85
CA ASP A 187 6.35 15.90 19.03
C ASP A 187 6.93 16.45 17.74
N GLY A 188 7.27 15.60 16.79
CA GLY A 188 7.86 16.00 15.50
C GLY A 188 6.86 16.46 14.46
N GLY A 189 5.56 16.39 14.76
CA GLY A 189 4.50 16.81 13.85
C GLY A 189 4.18 15.81 12.74
N VAL A 190 3.21 16.19 11.90
CA VAL A 190 2.81 15.44 10.71
C VAL A 190 3.53 16.03 9.50
N HIS A 191 4.34 15.21 8.83
CA HIS A 191 5.03 15.57 7.59
C HIS A 191 4.18 15.15 6.40
N LEU A 192 3.89 16.10 5.50
CA LEU A 192 3.10 15.89 4.30
C LEU A 192 3.98 16.08 3.06
N SER A 193 4.16 15.03 2.28
CA SER A 193 4.91 15.08 1.03
C SER A 193 3.98 15.27 -0.16
N LEU A 194 4.26 16.27 -0.98
CA LEU A 194 3.48 16.71 -2.13
C LEU A 194 4.31 16.57 -3.42
N ASN A 195 3.63 16.33 -4.55
CA ASN A 195 4.29 16.34 -5.85
C ASN A 195 4.62 17.79 -6.25
N ALA A 196 5.91 18.10 -6.48
CA ALA A 196 6.35 19.43 -6.86
C ALA A 196 5.80 19.90 -8.20
N VAL A 197 5.60 18.98 -9.15
CA VAL A 197 5.09 19.30 -10.49
C VAL A 197 3.64 19.81 -10.46
N ASN A 198 2.81 19.29 -9.54
CA ASN A 198 1.40 19.67 -9.41
C ASN A 198 1.11 20.39 -8.07
N TYR A 199 2.09 21.03 -7.46
CA TYR A 199 1.95 21.59 -6.11
C TYR A 199 0.76 22.54 -5.98
N SER A 200 0.60 23.50 -6.88
CA SER A 200 -0.48 24.49 -6.84
C SER A 200 -1.83 23.96 -7.34
N GLY A 201 -1.85 22.85 -8.06
CA GLY A 201 -3.05 22.20 -8.58
C GLY A 201 -3.74 21.30 -7.57
N THR A 202 -2.98 20.72 -6.64
CA THR A 202 -3.53 19.81 -5.64
C THR A 202 -4.23 20.57 -4.51
N PRO A 203 -5.41 20.13 -4.02
CA PRO A 203 -6.03 20.74 -2.85
C PRO A 203 -5.23 20.53 -1.57
N PHE A 204 -4.40 19.48 -1.49
CA PHE A 204 -3.67 19.09 -0.29
C PHE A 204 -2.60 20.07 0.15
N HIS A 205 -2.15 20.99 -0.73
CA HIS A 205 -1.24 22.07 -0.34
C HIS A 205 -1.86 23.08 0.65
N ARG A 206 -3.20 23.09 0.78
CA ARG A 206 -3.94 23.96 1.72
C ARG A 206 -4.14 23.33 3.10
N LEU A 207 -3.67 22.09 3.31
CA LEU A 207 -3.76 21.45 4.61
C LEU A 207 -2.88 22.20 5.62
N GLU A 208 -3.46 22.49 6.78
CA GLU A 208 -2.83 23.23 7.87
C GLU A 208 -2.26 22.28 8.92
N ASN A 209 -1.42 22.79 9.80
CA ASN A 209 -0.77 22.04 10.88
C ASN A 209 0.05 20.85 10.37
N VAL A 210 0.68 20.99 9.20
CA VAL A 210 1.58 20.00 8.61
C VAL A 210 2.92 20.62 8.23
N ILE A 211 3.98 19.83 8.26
CA ILE A 211 5.28 20.20 7.74
C ILE A 211 5.33 19.72 6.28
N GLN A 212 5.19 20.66 5.34
CA GLN A 212 5.12 20.33 3.92
C GLN A 212 6.50 20.16 3.30
N HIS A 213 6.63 19.11 2.49
CA HIS A 213 7.78 18.83 1.65
C HIS A 213 7.30 18.60 0.22
N THR A 214 8.13 19.01 -0.76
CA THR A 214 7.82 18.76 -2.17
C THR A 214 8.86 17.84 -2.77
N PHE A 215 8.38 16.85 -3.53
CA PHE A 215 9.21 15.86 -4.20
C PHE A 215 8.95 15.91 -5.71
N GLU A 216 10.03 15.81 -6.47
CA GLU A 216 10.00 15.68 -7.91
C GLU A 216 10.86 14.49 -8.34
N GLY A 217 10.31 13.62 -9.16
CA GLY A 217 11.04 12.44 -9.65
C GLY A 217 10.12 11.36 -10.18
N LYS A 218 10.75 10.32 -10.75
CA LYS A 218 10.09 9.11 -11.18
C LYS A 218 9.75 8.21 -9.99
N HIS A 219 8.97 7.17 -10.24
CA HIS A 219 8.79 6.12 -9.23
C HIS A 219 10.18 5.62 -8.77
N PRO A 220 10.44 5.48 -7.46
CA PRO A 220 9.51 5.46 -6.31
C PRO A 220 9.43 6.80 -5.52
N ALA A 221 9.44 7.96 -6.17
CA ALA A 221 9.33 9.26 -5.49
C ALA A 221 8.09 9.38 -4.57
N GLY A 222 7.01 8.66 -4.90
CA GLY A 222 5.77 8.60 -4.12
C GLY A 222 5.82 7.67 -2.92
N ASN A 223 6.84 6.80 -2.79
CA ASN A 223 6.95 5.87 -1.66
C ASN A 223 7.33 6.64 -0.39
N VAL A 224 6.57 6.43 0.66
CA VAL A 224 6.80 7.14 1.92
C VAL A 224 8.16 6.80 2.54
N GLY A 225 8.69 5.59 2.33
CA GLY A 225 10.03 5.19 2.77
C GLY A 225 11.13 6.04 2.15
N VAL A 226 11.06 6.26 0.84
CA VAL A 226 11.97 7.16 0.12
C VAL A 226 11.87 8.59 0.64
N GLN A 227 10.67 9.06 0.92
CA GLN A 227 10.44 10.41 1.45
C GLN A 227 11.03 10.56 2.86
N ILE A 228 10.82 9.57 3.74
CA ILE A 228 11.39 9.55 5.09
C ILE A 228 12.92 9.60 5.02
N HIS A 229 13.52 8.79 4.15
CA HIS A 229 14.98 8.78 3.95
C HIS A 229 15.56 10.17 3.68
N HIS A 230 14.87 10.98 2.85
CA HIS A 230 15.34 12.32 2.50
C HIS A 230 14.96 13.41 3.52
N ILE A 231 13.91 13.21 4.32
CA ILE A 231 13.45 14.20 5.30
C ILE A 231 14.10 13.95 6.67
N SER A 232 14.00 12.71 7.16
CA SER A 232 14.46 12.34 8.49
C SER A 232 14.76 10.82 8.54
N PRO A 233 15.94 10.38 8.07
CA PRO A 233 16.32 8.98 8.06
C PRO A 233 16.13 8.31 9.42
N ILE A 234 15.74 7.05 9.41
CA ILE A 234 15.45 6.28 10.62
C ILE A 234 16.74 5.62 11.11
N ARG A 235 17.14 5.93 12.34
CA ARG A 235 18.28 5.32 13.01
C ARG A 235 17.84 4.20 13.94
N LYS A 236 18.80 3.36 14.36
CA LYS A 236 18.57 2.33 15.38
C LYS A 236 17.94 2.94 16.63
N GLY A 237 16.82 2.37 17.09
CA GLY A 237 16.08 2.84 18.25
C GLY A 237 15.10 3.99 17.98
N GLU A 238 15.06 4.57 16.78
CA GLU A 238 14.06 5.54 16.39
C GLU A 238 12.83 4.86 15.79
N THR A 239 11.67 5.47 16.03
CA THR A 239 10.39 5.00 15.50
C THR A 239 9.66 6.17 14.86
N VAL A 240 9.16 5.96 13.65
CA VAL A 240 8.24 6.87 12.96
C VAL A 240 6.98 6.13 12.55
N TRP A 241 5.87 6.84 12.41
CA TRP A 241 4.65 6.25 11.89
C TRP A 241 4.34 6.78 10.49
N THR A 242 3.67 5.96 9.71
CA THR A 242 3.17 6.32 8.39
C THR A 242 1.67 6.04 8.32
N VAL A 243 0.96 6.84 7.56
CA VAL A 243 -0.48 6.64 7.31
C VAL A 243 -0.82 7.15 5.92
N SER A 244 -1.68 6.42 5.20
CA SER A 244 -2.14 6.85 3.88
C SER A 244 -3.21 7.94 3.98
N LEU A 245 -3.34 8.79 2.94
CA LEU A 245 -4.42 9.79 2.87
C LEU A 245 -5.82 9.17 2.98
N LEU A 246 -6.02 7.98 2.42
CA LEU A 246 -7.29 7.24 2.53
C LEU A 246 -7.66 6.96 3.99
N MET A 247 -6.67 6.51 4.76
CA MET A 247 -6.91 6.20 6.17
C MET A 247 -6.99 7.46 7.03
N LEU A 248 -6.30 8.54 6.66
CA LEU A 248 -6.55 9.86 7.27
C LEU A 248 -7.99 10.30 7.06
N ALA A 249 -8.55 10.17 5.87
CA ALA A 249 -9.96 10.47 5.61
C ALA A 249 -10.90 9.63 6.49
N ALA A 250 -10.63 8.32 6.64
CA ALA A 250 -11.42 7.44 7.50
C ALA A 250 -11.32 7.82 8.99
N ILE A 251 -10.12 8.15 9.48
CA ILE A 251 -9.91 8.64 10.86
C ILE A 251 -10.67 9.96 11.07
N GLY A 252 -10.59 10.88 10.12
CA GLY A 252 -11.32 12.15 10.22
C GLY A 252 -12.84 11.99 10.16
N LYS A 253 -13.36 11.06 9.35
CA LYS A 253 -14.77 10.70 9.33
C LYS A 253 -15.24 10.18 10.69
N LEU A 254 -14.43 9.36 11.37
CA LEU A 254 -14.75 8.88 12.71
C LEU A 254 -15.03 10.06 13.66
N PHE A 255 -14.16 11.06 13.73
CA PHE A 255 -14.33 12.20 14.63
C PHE A 255 -15.49 13.11 14.19
N ASN A 256 -15.63 13.38 12.90
CA ASN A 256 -16.61 14.33 12.36
C ASN A 256 -18.04 13.76 12.30
N THR A 257 -18.19 12.44 12.17
CA THR A 257 -19.49 11.80 11.97
C THR A 257 -19.85 10.79 13.05
N GLY A 258 -18.90 10.40 13.89
CA GLY A 258 -19.06 9.34 14.88
C GLY A 258 -19.18 7.92 14.29
N LYS A 259 -18.91 7.74 12.99
CA LYS A 259 -19.12 6.47 12.28
C LYS A 259 -17.82 5.91 11.73
N TYR A 260 -17.75 4.59 11.69
CA TYR A 260 -16.71 3.88 10.96
C TYR A 260 -17.07 3.84 9.47
N ASP A 261 -16.40 4.66 8.66
CA ASP A 261 -16.59 4.71 7.21
C ASP A 261 -15.25 4.61 6.48
N VAL A 262 -14.96 3.43 5.97
CA VAL A 262 -13.77 3.09 5.20
C VAL A 262 -14.05 2.90 3.70
N ARG A 263 -15.23 3.33 3.23
CA ARG A 263 -15.53 3.33 1.79
C ARG A 263 -14.49 4.14 1.05
N ARG A 264 -14.13 3.65 -0.11
CA ARG A 264 -13.11 4.24 -0.97
C ARG A 264 -13.42 4.06 -2.45
N LYS A 265 -12.86 4.92 -3.28
CA LYS A 265 -12.83 4.72 -4.72
C LYS A 265 -11.66 3.80 -5.05
N ILE A 266 -11.96 2.70 -5.72
CA ILE A 266 -11.01 1.66 -6.14
C ILE A 266 -10.76 1.86 -7.63
N ALA A 267 -9.52 2.05 -8.04
CA ALA A 267 -9.12 2.13 -9.44
C ALA A 267 -9.02 0.71 -10.02
N VAL A 268 -9.79 0.41 -11.05
CA VAL A 268 -9.62 -0.82 -11.83
C VAL A 268 -8.80 -0.50 -13.06
N THR A 269 -7.62 -1.07 -13.17
CA THR A 269 -6.55 -0.69 -14.09
C THR A 269 -5.94 -1.90 -14.79
N GLY A 270 -5.04 -1.64 -15.71
CA GLY A 270 -4.24 -2.66 -16.40
C GLY A 270 -4.64 -2.83 -17.86
N PRO A 271 -3.74 -3.39 -18.69
CA PRO A 271 -3.96 -3.57 -20.13
C PRO A 271 -5.14 -4.48 -20.46
N MET A 272 -5.51 -5.38 -19.55
CA MET A 272 -6.63 -6.31 -19.72
C MET A 272 -7.93 -5.80 -19.08
N ALA A 273 -7.92 -4.63 -18.45
CA ALA A 273 -9.13 -4.01 -17.92
C ALA A 273 -10.01 -3.43 -19.04
N ILE A 274 -11.29 -3.85 -19.08
CA ILE A 274 -12.29 -3.34 -20.05
C ILE A 274 -12.73 -1.95 -19.61
N LYS A 275 -12.32 -0.91 -20.37
CA LYS A 275 -12.61 0.50 -20.07
C LYS A 275 -12.27 0.84 -18.62
N PRO A 276 -10.99 0.90 -18.25
CA PRO A 276 -10.52 1.18 -16.90
C PRO A 276 -11.19 2.42 -16.28
N ALA A 277 -11.65 2.31 -15.04
CA ALA A 277 -12.37 3.37 -14.34
C ALA A 277 -12.36 3.13 -12.82
N TYR A 278 -12.93 4.06 -12.05
CA TYR A 278 -13.11 3.89 -10.62
C TYR A 278 -14.44 3.24 -10.28
N VAL A 279 -14.49 2.52 -9.18
CA VAL A 279 -15.69 2.04 -8.51
C VAL A 279 -15.65 2.42 -7.04
N GLU A 280 -16.80 2.73 -6.43
CA GLU A 280 -16.87 2.85 -4.97
C GLU A 280 -17.03 1.47 -4.36
N GLY A 281 -16.23 1.16 -3.34
CA GLY A 281 -16.23 -0.13 -2.66
C GLY A 281 -15.64 -0.03 -1.25
N TYR A 282 -15.25 -1.16 -0.73
CA TYR A 282 -14.71 -1.31 0.63
C TYR A 282 -13.35 -2.04 0.58
N PRO A 283 -12.48 -1.87 1.60
CA PRO A 283 -11.38 -2.80 1.78
C PRO A 283 -11.95 -4.22 1.90
N GLY A 284 -11.30 -5.18 1.28
CA GLY A 284 -11.81 -6.55 1.24
C GLY A 284 -12.91 -6.82 0.19
N THR A 285 -13.19 -5.90 -0.74
CA THR A 285 -14.11 -6.15 -1.88
C THR A 285 -13.62 -7.35 -2.69
N ALA A 286 -14.53 -8.25 -3.05
CA ALA A 286 -14.21 -9.43 -3.87
C ALA A 286 -13.89 -9.04 -5.32
N ILE A 287 -12.84 -9.64 -5.90
CA ILE A 287 -12.48 -9.39 -7.31
C ILE A 287 -13.60 -9.78 -8.26
N LYS A 288 -14.36 -10.84 -7.97
CA LYS A 288 -15.52 -11.27 -8.77
C LYS A 288 -16.61 -10.20 -8.90
N ASP A 289 -16.72 -9.27 -7.95
CA ASP A 289 -17.69 -8.17 -8.01
C ASP A 289 -17.32 -7.12 -9.08
N LEU A 290 -16.06 -7.15 -9.56
CA LEU A 290 -15.52 -6.31 -10.64
C LEU A 290 -15.64 -6.96 -12.03
N LYS A 291 -16.45 -8.00 -12.20
CA LYS A 291 -16.57 -8.79 -13.44
C LYS A 291 -16.87 -7.98 -14.70
N ASP A 292 -17.47 -6.81 -14.57
CA ASP A 292 -17.78 -5.91 -15.70
C ASP A 292 -16.52 -5.24 -16.29
N PHE A 293 -15.37 -5.42 -15.64
CA PHE A 293 -14.09 -4.81 -16.02
C PHE A 293 -13.10 -5.80 -16.66
N PHE A 294 -13.44 -7.06 -16.81
CA PHE A 294 -12.56 -8.06 -17.43
C PHE A 294 -13.34 -9.17 -18.12
N ASP A 295 -12.70 -9.83 -19.06
CA ASP A 295 -13.25 -11.03 -19.70
C ASP A 295 -12.85 -12.27 -18.90
N PRO A 296 -13.79 -12.96 -18.25
CA PRO A 296 -13.48 -14.11 -17.42
C PRO A 296 -13.05 -15.37 -18.20
N SER A 297 -13.13 -15.35 -19.55
CA SER A 297 -12.66 -16.44 -20.41
C SER A 297 -11.17 -16.39 -20.70
N LEU A 298 -10.52 -15.26 -20.42
CA LEU A 298 -9.09 -15.07 -20.60
C LEU A 298 -8.32 -15.53 -19.33
N ASP A 299 -7.08 -15.96 -19.56
CA ASP A 299 -6.16 -16.26 -18.47
C ASP A 299 -5.51 -14.96 -17.99
N LEU A 300 -5.99 -14.48 -16.83
CA LEU A 300 -5.67 -13.17 -16.31
C LEU A 300 -5.10 -13.26 -14.90
N ARG A 301 -4.13 -12.40 -14.63
CA ARG A 301 -3.64 -12.14 -13.28
C ARG A 301 -4.38 -10.97 -12.67
N TYR A 302 -4.93 -11.20 -11.48
CA TYR A 302 -5.66 -10.20 -10.70
C TYR A 302 -4.82 -9.78 -9.50
N ILE A 303 -4.34 -8.55 -9.53
CA ILE A 303 -3.44 -8.01 -8.52
C ILE A 303 -4.20 -7.01 -7.65
N SER A 304 -4.22 -7.24 -6.34
CA SER A 304 -4.60 -6.24 -5.36
C SER A 304 -3.43 -5.29 -5.17
N GLY A 305 -3.61 -4.01 -5.51
CA GLY A 305 -2.53 -3.02 -5.56
C GLY A 305 -1.98 -2.80 -6.97
N ASP A 306 -0.79 -2.22 -7.03
CA ASP A 306 -0.07 -1.95 -8.27
C ASP A 306 0.72 -3.18 -8.78
N VAL A 307 1.26 -3.07 -9.99
CA VAL A 307 1.95 -4.19 -10.65
C VAL A 307 3.36 -4.49 -10.11
N LEU A 308 3.91 -3.64 -9.25
CA LEU A 308 5.24 -3.79 -8.66
C LEU A 308 5.18 -4.40 -7.26
N THR A 309 4.25 -3.93 -6.42
CA THR A 309 4.18 -4.29 -4.99
C THR A 309 2.90 -5.04 -4.62
N GLY A 310 1.93 -5.07 -5.53
CA GLY A 310 0.63 -5.69 -5.26
C GLY A 310 0.68 -7.22 -5.18
N THR A 311 -0.31 -7.78 -4.53
CA THR A 311 -0.45 -9.22 -4.32
C THR A 311 -1.35 -9.86 -5.37
N ASN A 312 -0.91 -10.94 -6.03
CA ASN A 312 -1.79 -11.75 -6.87
C ASN A 312 -2.82 -12.46 -5.99
N VAL A 313 -4.06 -12.03 -6.07
CA VAL A 313 -5.18 -12.58 -5.28
C VAL A 313 -6.04 -13.56 -6.06
N GLY A 314 -5.84 -13.65 -7.37
CA GLY A 314 -6.66 -14.48 -8.25
C GLY A 314 -8.09 -13.96 -8.40
N LYS A 315 -8.88 -14.69 -9.19
CA LYS A 315 -10.26 -14.32 -9.54
C LYS A 315 -11.23 -14.33 -8.34
N ASP A 316 -11.01 -15.24 -7.40
CA ASP A 316 -11.86 -15.46 -6.22
C ASP A 316 -11.33 -14.75 -4.96
N GLY A 317 -10.25 -13.99 -5.11
CA GLY A 317 -9.63 -13.27 -4.01
C GLY A 317 -10.29 -11.94 -3.68
N PHE A 318 -9.70 -11.24 -2.72
CA PHE A 318 -10.23 -10.02 -2.15
C PHE A 318 -9.18 -8.90 -2.14
N LEU A 319 -9.64 -7.66 -2.31
CA LEU A 319 -8.80 -6.46 -2.21
C LEU A 319 -8.14 -6.37 -0.82
N GLY A 320 -6.87 -5.98 -0.77
CA GLY A 320 -6.15 -5.74 0.47
C GLY A 320 -6.66 -4.55 1.27
N PHE A 321 -6.37 -4.56 2.56
CA PHE A 321 -6.81 -3.48 3.47
C PHE A 321 -6.25 -2.11 3.07
N PHE A 322 -4.99 -2.06 2.64
CA PHE A 322 -4.31 -0.81 2.28
C PHE A 322 -4.52 -0.41 0.81
N ASP A 323 -5.03 -1.32 -0.03
CA ASP A 323 -5.11 -1.13 -1.47
C ASP A 323 -6.36 -0.36 -1.89
N ASN A 324 -6.19 0.50 -2.88
CA ASN A 324 -7.29 1.19 -3.58
C ASN A 324 -7.17 1.05 -5.11
N GLN A 325 -6.45 0.04 -5.56
CA GLN A 325 -6.23 -0.29 -6.95
C GLN A 325 -6.34 -1.80 -7.16
N VAL A 326 -6.91 -2.20 -8.28
CA VAL A 326 -6.86 -3.57 -8.82
C VAL A 326 -6.24 -3.49 -10.19
N SER A 327 -5.13 -4.21 -10.39
CA SER A 327 -4.42 -4.26 -11.68
C SER A 327 -4.68 -5.61 -12.36
N ILE A 328 -5.11 -5.57 -13.64
CA ILE A 328 -5.50 -6.74 -14.41
C ILE A 328 -4.57 -6.88 -15.61
N LEU A 329 -3.79 -7.96 -15.65
CA LEU A 329 -2.82 -8.25 -16.70
C LEU A 329 -3.10 -9.62 -17.33
N GLU A 330 -2.58 -9.84 -18.53
CA GLU A 330 -2.51 -11.18 -19.11
C GLU A 330 -1.53 -12.04 -18.32
N GLU A 331 -1.88 -13.31 -18.02
CA GLU A 331 -0.96 -14.24 -17.37
C GLU A 331 0.16 -14.63 -18.32
N GLY A 332 1.38 -14.54 -17.84
CA GLY A 332 2.60 -14.67 -18.63
C GLY A 332 3.28 -16.01 -18.44
N ASP A 333 2.77 -17.04 -19.10
CA ASP A 333 3.39 -18.36 -19.18
C ASP A 333 3.91 -18.72 -20.59
N LYS A 334 4.01 -17.70 -21.48
CA LYS A 334 4.41 -17.88 -22.88
C LYS A 334 5.91 -17.93 -23.01
N TYR A 335 6.45 -19.10 -23.24
CA TYR A 335 7.87 -19.28 -23.52
C TYR A 335 8.21 -18.86 -24.96
N GLU A 336 9.22 -18.03 -25.12
CA GLU A 336 9.71 -17.57 -26.40
C GLU A 336 11.16 -18.02 -26.59
N MET A 337 11.37 -19.00 -27.51
CA MET A 337 12.70 -19.48 -27.83
C MET A 337 13.55 -18.35 -28.44
N LEU A 338 14.76 -18.11 -27.87
CA LEU A 338 15.69 -17.07 -28.28
C LEU A 338 15.06 -15.66 -28.35
N GLY A 339 14.05 -15.38 -27.51
CA GLY A 339 13.34 -14.10 -27.51
C GLY A 339 14.25 -12.89 -27.34
N TRP A 340 15.33 -13.01 -26.57
CA TRP A 340 16.35 -11.97 -26.37
C TRP A 340 17.14 -11.63 -27.63
N ALA A 341 17.27 -12.56 -28.59
CA ALA A 341 17.99 -12.37 -29.84
C ALA A 341 17.12 -11.81 -30.98
N LYS A 342 15.79 -11.73 -30.80
CA LYS A 342 14.89 -11.20 -31.83
C LYS A 342 15.07 -9.68 -31.95
N PRO A 343 15.37 -9.16 -33.18
CA PRO A 343 15.45 -7.72 -33.37
C PRO A 343 14.09 -7.05 -33.31
N CYS A 344 14.07 -5.75 -33.06
CA CYS A 344 12.88 -4.88 -33.18
C CYS A 344 11.62 -5.46 -32.50
N ARG A 345 11.61 -5.55 -31.18
CA ARG A 345 10.42 -5.98 -30.41
C ARG A 345 9.53 -4.78 -30.04
N PRO A 346 8.69 -4.28 -30.96
CA PRO A 346 7.97 -3.00 -30.78
C PRO A 346 6.87 -3.07 -29.71
N LYS A 347 6.50 -4.28 -29.28
CA LYS A 347 5.50 -4.51 -28.23
C LYS A 347 6.10 -4.57 -26.82
N LEU A 348 7.43 -4.63 -26.70
CA LEU A 348 8.10 -4.74 -25.41
C LEU A 348 8.78 -3.44 -25.01
N PHE A 349 8.61 -3.09 -23.74
CA PHE A 349 9.40 -2.07 -23.08
C PHE A 349 10.74 -2.64 -22.61
N SER A 350 11.82 -1.88 -22.77
CA SER A 350 13.16 -2.28 -22.35
C SER A 350 13.81 -1.19 -21.50
N ALA A 351 13.87 -1.40 -20.19
CA ALA A 351 14.57 -0.51 -19.28
C ALA A 351 16.10 -0.47 -19.54
N SER A 352 16.68 -1.58 -20.01
CA SER A 352 18.10 -1.71 -20.35
C SER A 352 18.47 -1.19 -21.73
N ARG A 353 17.51 -0.67 -22.51
CA ARG A 353 17.68 -0.24 -23.91
C ARG A 353 18.14 -1.36 -24.87
N THR A 354 17.91 -2.61 -24.53
CA THR A 354 18.16 -3.76 -25.41
C THR A 354 17.29 -3.71 -26.68
N TYR A 355 16.06 -3.18 -26.54
CA TYR A 355 15.13 -2.94 -27.66
C TYR A 355 14.92 -1.45 -27.86
N PHE A 356 14.36 -1.07 -29.00
CA PHE A 356 14.22 0.32 -29.44
C PHE A 356 13.05 1.09 -28.77
N SER A 357 12.54 0.65 -27.63
CA SER A 357 11.45 1.33 -26.91
C SER A 357 11.79 2.78 -26.54
N TRP A 358 13.07 3.10 -26.36
CA TRP A 358 13.56 4.45 -26.08
C TRP A 358 13.38 5.45 -27.24
N LEU A 359 13.14 4.96 -28.48
CA LEU A 359 12.76 5.80 -29.62
C LEU A 359 11.31 6.30 -29.57
N THR A 360 10.48 5.68 -28.73
CA THR A 360 9.06 6.01 -28.58
C THR A 360 8.71 6.28 -27.10
N PRO A 361 9.23 7.37 -26.51
CA PRO A 361 9.16 7.61 -25.05
C PRO A 361 7.71 7.76 -24.51
N ASN A 362 6.79 8.21 -25.36
CA ASN A 362 5.38 8.41 -24.97
C ASN A 362 4.48 7.19 -25.20
N LYS A 363 5.04 6.11 -25.76
CA LYS A 363 4.28 4.89 -26.03
C LYS A 363 3.96 4.16 -24.74
N LYS A 364 2.71 3.73 -24.60
CA LYS A 364 2.27 2.80 -23.56
C LYS A 364 2.29 1.37 -24.10
N TYR A 365 2.53 0.42 -23.21
CA TYR A 365 2.71 -0.98 -23.54
C TYR A 365 1.69 -1.83 -22.79
N ASP A 366 1.11 -2.80 -23.48
CA ASP A 366 0.31 -3.85 -22.87
C ASP A 366 1.28 -4.90 -22.29
N MET A 367 1.72 -4.66 -21.06
CA MET A 367 2.65 -5.55 -20.37
C MET A 367 1.89 -6.74 -19.81
N ASP A 368 2.52 -7.90 -19.92
CA ASP A 368 2.10 -9.16 -19.31
C ASP A 368 2.99 -9.52 -18.11
N THR A 369 2.77 -10.68 -17.51
CA THR A 369 3.54 -11.17 -16.37
C THR A 369 4.69 -12.10 -16.76
N ASN A 370 5.07 -12.16 -18.06
CA ASN A 370 6.20 -12.93 -18.51
C ASN A 370 7.53 -12.44 -17.92
N LEU A 371 8.30 -13.34 -17.38
CA LEU A 371 9.60 -13.04 -16.77
C LEU A 371 10.65 -12.58 -17.81
N HIS A 372 10.45 -12.90 -19.11
CA HIS A 372 11.41 -12.65 -20.21
C HIS A 372 12.84 -13.05 -19.87
N GLY A 373 13.01 -14.23 -19.31
CA GLY A 373 14.29 -14.78 -18.86
C GLY A 373 14.06 -15.88 -17.83
N GLY A 374 15.08 -16.25 -17.10
CA GLY A 374 14.99 -17.21 -16.00
C GLY A 374 15.84 -16.77 -14.82
N PRO A 375 15.56 -17.27 -13.61
CA PRO A 375 16.38 -17.03 -12.44
C PRO A 375 17.83 -17.45 -12.68
N ARG A 376 18.75 -16.62 -12.22
CA ARG A 376 20.20 -16.82 -12.34
C ARG A 376 20.89 -16.55 -11.01
N ALA A 377 22.16 -16.95 -10.90
CA ALA A 377 22.96 -16.63 -9.74
C ALA A 377 22.99 -15.12 -9.48
N PHE A 378 22.88 -14.73 -8.21
CA PHE A 378 22.94 -13.34 -7.79
C PHE A 378 24.35 -12.79 -7.95
N VAL A 379 24.52 -11.84 -8.84
CA VAL A 379 25.80 -11.19 -9.15
C VAL A 379 25.80 -9.75 -8.66
N VAL A 380 26.99 -9.24 -8.32
CA VAL A 380 27.17 -7.82 -8.02
C VAL A 380 27.00 -7.02 -9.29
N ASN A 381 26.15 -6.01 -9.25
CA ASN A 381 25.89 -5.10 -10.36
C ASN A 381 25.55 -3.70 -9.83
N ASP A 382 25.57 -2.70 -10.71
CA ASP A 382 25.25 -1.30 -10.40
C ASP A 382 23.81 -0.89 -10.80
N VAL A 383 23.01 -1.85 -11.28
CA VAL A 383 21.69 -1.56 -11.87
C VAL A 383 20.71 -1.08 -10.83
N TYR A 384 20.73 -1.66 -9.63
CA TYR A 384 19.83 -1.29 -8.54
C TYR A 384 20.03 0.16 -8.09
N GLY A 385 21.30 0.62 -8.03
CA GLY A 385 21.62 2.01 -7.71
C GLY A 385 21.06 3.05 -8.68
N LYS A 386 20.62 2.65 -9.88
CA LYS A 386 20.00 3.56 -10.86
C LYS A 386 18.52 3.80 -10.59
N VAL A 387 17.86 2.89 -9.88
CA VAL A 387 16.40 2.95 -9.65
C VAL A 387 16.04 3.16 -8.18
N LEU A 388 16.98 2.94 -7.25
CA LEU A 388 16.78 3.21 -5.83
C LEU A 388 17.31 4.61 -5.48
N PRO A 389 16.43 5.59 -5.21
CA PRO A 389 16.82 6.97 -4.89
C PRO A 389 17.12 7.16 -3.39
N MET A 390 17.72 6.16 -2.74
CA MET A 390 18.17 6.21 -1.37
C MET A 390 19.68 6.04 -1.31
N ASP A 391 20.34 6.63 -0.33
CA ASP A 391 21.79 6.54 -0.15
C ASP A 391 22.15 5.28 0.64
N LEU A 392 21.92 4.13 0.00
CA LEU A 392 22.12 2.80 0.54
C LEU A 392 22.95 1.95 -0.43
N TYR A 393 23.46 0.84 0.08
CA TYR A 393 24.20 -0.16 -0.71
C TYR A 393 23.30 -1.39 -1.00
N PRO A 394 22.37 -1.33 -1.99
CA PRO A 394 21.30 -2.34 -2.15
C PRO A 394 21.83 -3.76 -2.33
N VAL A 395 22.90 -3.96 -3.11
CA VAL A 395 23.47 -5.29 -3.33
C VAL A 395 24.07 -5.88 -2.03
N TYR A 396 24.72 -5.04 -1.23
CA TYR A 396 25.32 -5.50 0.03
C TYR A 396 24.26 -5.78 1.08
N LEU A 397 23.24 -4.95 1.16
CA LEU A 397 22.11 -5.18 2.05
C LEU A 397 21.39 -6.50 1.72
N LEU A 398 21.09 -6.75 0.44
CA LEU A 398 20.46 -8.00 -0.01
C LEU A 398 21.34 -9.22 0.32
N LYS A 399 22.66 -9.11 0.16
CA LYS A 399 23.58 -10.20 0.54
C LYS A 399 23.65 -10.41 2.04
N ALA A 400 23.56 -9.35 2.84
CA ALA A 400 23.49 -9.44 4.29
C ALA A 400 22.20 -10.15 4.73
N CYS A 401 21.05 -9.83 4.11
CA CYS A 401 19.79 -10.52 4.35
C CYS A 401 19.87 -12.02 4.00
N LEU A 402 20.43 -12.36 2.84
CA LEU A 402 20.62 -13.76 2.41
C LEU A 402 21.61 -14.54 3.32
N ALA A 403 22.57 -13.86 3.91
CA ALA A 403 23.53 -14.44 4.85
C ALA A 403 23.03 -14.44 6.30
N GLU A 404 21.83 -13.92 6.56
CA GLU A 404 21.25 -13.74 7.91
C GLU A 404 22.19 -13.00 8.87
N ASN A 405 22.99 -12.06 8.32
CA ASN A 405 23.99 -11.29 9.09
C ASN A 405 23.38 -9.97 9.56
N ILE A 406 22.90 -9.93 10.80
CA ILE A 406 22.21 -8.78 11.40
C ILE A 406 23.11 -7.55 11.46
N ASP A 407 24.38 -7.69 11.85
CA ASP A 407 25.32 -6.56 11.96
C ASP A 407 25.52 -5.86 10.61
N ASP A 408 25.66 -6.63 9.54
CA ASP A 408 25.76 -6.09 8.18
C ASP A 408 24.43 -5.54 7.67
N MET A 409 23.28 -6.15 8.02
CA MET A 409 21.96 -5.59 7.70
C MET A 409 21.78 -4.20 8.35
N GLU A 410 22.12 -4.04 9.62
CA GLU A 410 22.09 -2.75 10.31
C GLU A 410 23.04 -1.73 9.64
N LYS A 411 24.27 -2.15 9.36
CA LYS A 411 25.28 -1.31 8.71
C LYS A 411 24.86 -0.80 7.33
N TYR A 412 24.11 -1.61 6.55
CA TYR A 412 23.68 -1.26 5.21
C TYR A 412 22.27 -0.67 5.15
N GLY A 413 21.62 -0.40 6.30
CA GLY A 413 20.43 0.45 6.38
C GLY A 413 19.10 -0.29 6.36
N ILE A 414 19.00 -1.51 6.90
CA ILE A 414 17.74 -2.29 6.97
C ILE A 414 16.62 -1.54 7.70
N TYR A 415 16.92 -0.63 8.62
CA TYR A 415 15.93 0.15 9.35
C TYR A 415 15.18 1.17 8.50
N GLU A 416 15.74 1.57 7.36
CA GLU A 416 15.16 2.61 6.53
C GLU A 416 14.20 2.08 5.43
N VAL A 417 14.25 0.78 5.15
CA VAL A 417 13.62 0.19 3.98
C VAL A 417 12.50 -0.78 4.31
N LEU A 418 11.55 -0.89 3.39
CA LEU A 418 10.62 -2.00 3.27
C LEU A 418 10.74 -2.61 1.87
N GLU A 419 10.09 -3.75 1.65
CA GLU A 419 10.10 -4.46 0.35
C GLU A 419 9.64 -3.57 -0.81
N GLU A 420 8.66 -2.69 -0.58
CA GLU A 420 8.14 -1.76 -1.59
C GLU A 420 9.19 -0.83 -2.18
N ASP A 421 10.20 -0.47 -1.39
CA ASP A 421 11.29 0.41 -1.83
C ASP A 421 12.24 -0.30 -2.81
N PHE A 422 12.25 -1.66 -2.81
CA PHE A 422 13.07 -2.49 -3.68
C PHE A 422 12.33 -3.08 -4.88
N ALA A 423 11.07 -2.79 -5.08
CA ALA A 423 10.27 -3.35 -6.17
C ALA A 423 10.84 -3.04 -7.56
N LEU A 424 11.35 -1.82 -7.79
CA LEU A 424 12.06 -1.51 -9.03
C LEU A 424 13.40 -2.22 -9.16
N CYS A 425 14.12 -2.48 -8.06
CA CYS A 425 15.34 -3.28 -8.10
C CYS A 425 15.04 -4.69 -8.60
N GLU A 426 13.94 -5.29 -8.16
CA GLU A 426 13.47 -6.58 -8.64
C GLU A 426 13.10 -6.54 -10.13
N TYR A 427 12.34 -5.53 -10.56
CA TYR A 427 11.95 -5.35 -11.95
C TYR A 427 13.16 -5.26 -12.91
N VAL A 428 14.19 -4.49 -12.54
CA VAL A 428 15.39 -4.32 -13.39
C VAL A 428 16.44 -5.42 -13.18
N CYS A 429 16.23 -6.35 -12.26
CA CYS A 429 17.20 -7.37 -11.88
C CYS A 429 17.59 -8.27 -13.06
N PRO A 430 18.87 -8.31 -13.45
CA PRO A 430 19.31 -9.19 -14.54
C PRO A 430 19.30 -10.66 -14.13
N SER A 431 19.40 -10.95 -12.83
CA SER A 431 19.40 -12.30 -12.27
C SER A 431 18.01 -12.84 -11.98
N LYS A 432 16.95 -12.00 -12.07
CA LYS A 432 15.55 -12.38 -11.84
C LYS A 432 15.33 -13.03 -10.46
N ILE A 433 15.98 -12.51 -9.44
CA ILE A 433 15.78 -12.95 -8.05
C ILE A 433 14.62 -12.19 -7.41
N ASP A 434 13.97 -12.83 -6.46
CA ASP A 434 12.86 -12.27 -5.67
C ASP A 434 13.41 -11.34 -4.58
N ILE A 435 13.67 -10.09 -4.94
CA ILE A 435 14.33 -9.10 -4.07
C ILE A 435 13.41 -8.68 -2.94
N GLN A 436 12.14 -8.50 -3.21
CA GLN A 436 11.16 -8.09 -2.21
C GLN A 436 11.03 -9.16 -1.11
N GLN A 437 11.05 -10.45 -1.49
CA GLN A 437 11.03 -11.55 -0.52
C GLN A 437 12.29 -11.56 0.34
N ILE A 438 13.47 -11.33 -0.24
CA ILE A 438 14.74 -11.26 0.51
C ILE A 438 14.70 -10.15 1.59
N ILE A 439 14.18 -8.98 1.25
CA ILE A 439 14.01 -7.88 2.22
C ILE A 439 12.97 -8.26 3.29
N THR A 440 11.86 -8.88 2.88
CA THR A 440 10.81 -9.33 3.81
C THR A 440 11.37 -10.32 4.83
N ASP A 441 12.17 -11.29 4.38
CA ASP A 441 12.81 -12.29 5.25
C ASP A 441 13.84 -11.65 6.19
N GLY A 442 14.65 -10.70 5.68
CA GLY A 442 15.57 -9.91 6.49
C GLY A 442 14.85 -9.11 7.59
N ILE A 443 13.75 -8.44 7.26
CA ILE A 443 12.92 -7.72 8.25
C ILE A 443 12.30 -8.69 9.26
N ALA A 444 11.83 -9.86 8.83
CA ALA A 444 11.27 -10.87 9.73
C ALA A 444 12.31 -11.40 10.71
N LEU A 445 13.56 -11.59 10.25
CA LEU A 445 14.68 -11.96 11.13
C LEU A 445 14.97 -10.86 12.15
N MET A 446 15.06 -9.59 11.71
CA MET A 446 15.26 -8.45 12.61
C MET A 446 14.18 -8.36 13.67
N LEU A 447 12.91 -8.53 13.31
CA LEU A 447 11.79 -8.54 14.26
C LEU A 447 11.91 -9.64 15.30
N LYS A 448 12.38 -10.82 14.91
CA LYS A 448 12.53 -11.98 15.82
C LYS A 448 13.65 -11.78 16.83
N GLU A 449 14.76 -11.14 16.42
CA GLU A 449 15.97 -11.03 17.24
C GLU A 449 16.03 -9.72 18.04
N MET A 450 15.31 -8.67 17.61
CA MET A 450 15.40 -7.32 18.17
C MET A 450 14.13 -6.86 18.89
N CYS A 451 13.02 -7.58 18.78
CA CYS A 451 11.74 -7.34 19.46
C CYS A 451 11.28 -8.55 20.23
#